data_505f39f4b04054582dd2485718ab236e
#
_entry.id   505f39f4b04054582dd2485718ab236e
#
_cell.length_a   1.000
_cell.length_b   1.000
_cell.length_c   1.000
_cell.angle_alpha   90.00
_cell.angle_beta   90.00
_cell.angle_gamma   90.00
#
_symmetry.space_group_name_H-M   'P 1'
#
loop_
_entity.id
_entity.type
_entity.pdbx_description
1 polymer ?
#
loop_
_entity_poly.entity_id
_entity_poly.type
_entity_poly.pdbx_seq_one_letter_code
_entity_poly.pdbx_strand_id
1 'polypeptide(L)'
;MVVNILVVNPNSSKSMTISLQETIEKTISKESCEISYFTGPNTSPPQIDGQETSVQSMKACLPVLTDDKGSIYYFQKFDGILIACFSDHPLVTELKDVAAKEKSNVSVVGLLDSSIQYCNLVGRNFSIITSNKEWIPILNASVQSKFLTGNTIDKNLWKGTVSTDLQVLALHSPDNFQQIADIIRDENLRKLDSEIVILGCAGFSGLQNKLAKKFEKEGTLFLDTIEVGLEILITMIKFVRSQK
;
A
#
# COMPACT_ATOMS: atom_id res chain seq x y z
N MET A 1 -0.86 3.03 -25.29
CA MET A 1 -2.20 2.65 -24.78
C MET A 1 -2.27 3.04 -23.31
N VAL A 2 -3.29 3.81 -22.94
CA VAL A 2 -3.54 4.20 -21.55
C VAL A 2 -3.96 2.96 -20.74
N VAL A 3 -3.48 2.83 -19.53
CA VAL A 3 -3.79 1.73 -18.60
C VAL A 3 -4.93 2.17 -17.68
N ASN A 4 -5.97 1.35 -17.51
CA ASN A 4 -7.11 1.65 -16.64
C ASN A 4 -6.93 0.97 -15.28
N ILE A 5 -6.83 1.76 -14.22
CA ILE A 5 -6.57 1.26 -12.86
C ILE A 5 -7.74 1.63 -11.93
N LEU A 6 -8.15 0.68 -11.10
CA LEU A 6 -9.02 0.93 -9.96
C LEU A 6 -8.20 1.00 -8.67
N VAL A 7 -8.22 2.14 -8.01
CA VAL A 7 -7.67 2.30 -6.67
C VAL A 7 -8.80 2.08 -5.66
N VAL A 8 -8.67 1.06 -4.83
CA VAL A 8 -9.68 0.64 -3.86
C VAL A 8 -9.27 1.11 -2.47
N ASN A 9 -9.97 2.12 -1.94
CA ASN A 9 -10.02 2.36 -0.50
C ASN A 9 -11.02 1.38 0.11
N PRO A 10 -10.58 0.35 0.87
CA PRO A 10 -11.48 -0.70 1.31
C PRO A 10 -12.32 -0.33 2.55
N ASN A 11 -12.12 0.85 3.15
CA ASN A 11 -12.99 1.38 4.21
C ASN A 11 -14.10 2.27 3.65
N SER A 12 -15.10 2.61 4.48
CA SER A 12 -16.25 3.43 4.06
C SER A 12 -16.02 4.95 4.12
N SER A 13 -14.81 5.41 4.46
CA SER A 13 -14.49 6.84 4.58
C SER A 13 -14.26 7.48 3.21
N LYS A 14 -15.22 8.30 2.76
CA LYS A 14 -15.10 9.09 1.53
C LYS A 14 -13.97 10.13 1.61
N SER A 15 -13.74 10.71 2.79
CA SER A 15 -12.66 11.67 2.99
C SER A 15 -11.28 11.05 2.77
N MET A 16 -11.09 9.79 3.18
CA MET A 16 -9.84 9.07 2.91
C MET A 16 -9.67 8.78 1.41
N THR A 17 -10.74 8.46 0.69
CA THR A 17 -10.67 8.29 -0.77
C THR A 17 -10.31 9.59 -1.47
N ILE A 18 -10.87 10.73 -1.03
CA ILE A 18 -10.53 12.06 -1.59
C ILE A 18 -9.06 12.39 -1.34
N SER A 19 -8.56 12.22 -0.12
CA SER A 19 -7.14 12.45 0.19
C SER A 19 -6.21 11.57 -0.64
N LEU A 20 -6.59 10.31 -0.85
CA LEU A 20 -5.86 9.37 -1.70
C LEU A 20 -5.82 9.85 -3.16
N GLN A 21 -6.96 10.31 -3.69
CA GLN A 21 -7.06 10.87 -5.03
C GLN A 21 -6.17 12.11 -5.18
N GLU A 22 -6.27 13.08 -4.28
CA GLU A 22 -5.47 14.30 -4.30
C GLU A 22 -3.94 14.02 -4.26
N THR A 23 -3.54 12.98 -3.57
CA THR A 23 -2.15 12.56 -3.51
C THR A 23 -1.69 11.95 -4.83
N ILE A 24 -2.44 10.99 -5.35
CA ILE A 24 -2.11 10.30 -6.60
C ILE A 24 -2.07 11.29 -7.78
N GLU A 25 -3.00 12.22 -7.84
CA GLU A 25 -3.03 13.24 -8.92
C GLU A 25 -1.82 14.18 -8.91
N LYS A 26 -1.10 14.28 -7.79
CA LYS A 26 0.14 15.09 -7.68
C LYS A 26 1.39 14.31 -8.05
N THR A 27 1.36 12.99 -7.93
CA THR A 27 2.56 12.14 -8.06
C THR A 27 2.61 11.37 -9.37
N ILE A 28 1.46 10.94 -9.89
CA ILE A 28 1.36 10.11 -11.10
C ILE A 28 0.99 10.94 -12.32
N SER A 29 1.73 10.77 -13.41
CA SER A 29 1.41 11.42 -14.69
C SER A 29 0.13 10.83 -15.30
N LYS A 30 -0.83 11.71 -15.62
CA LYS A 30 -2.10 11.36 -16.30
C LYS A 30 -1.90 10.81 -17.73
N GLU A 31 -0.72 10.95 -18.30
CA GLU A 31 -0.40 10.41 -19.62
C GLU A 31 -0.18 8.90 -19.62
N SER A 32 0.14 8.33 -18.46
CA SER A 32 0.48 6.90 -18.32
C SER A 32 -0.72 6.02 -18.02
N CYS A 33 -1.71 6.51 -17.28
CA CYS A 33 -2.85 5.74 -16.83
C CYS A 33 -4.09 6.59 -16.55
N GLU A 34 -5.25 5.96 -16.65
CA GLU A 34 -6.53 6.47 -16.18
C GLU A 34 -6.88 5.79 -14.86
N ILE A 35 -7.16 6.57 -13.81
CA ILE A 35 -7.39 6.06 -12.46
C ILE A 35 -8.83 6.33 -12.05
N SER A 36 -9.53 5.27 -11.68
CA SER A 36 -10.83 5.31 -11.00
C SER A 36 -10.66 5.00 -9.52
N TYR A 37 -11.54 5.53 -8.71
CA TYR A 37 -11.49 5.35 -7.26
C TYR A 37 -12.74 4.65 -6.75
N PHE A 38 -12.54 3.70 -5.85
CA PHE A 38 -13.59 2.99 -5.15
C PHE A 38 -13.49 3.28 -3.65
N THR A 39 -14.62 3.60 -3.02
CA THR A 39 -14.77 3.66 -1.57
C THR A 39 -15.54 2.44 -1.12
N GLY A 40 -15.10 1.75 -0.10
CA GLY A 40 -15.81 0.62 0.49
C GLY A 40 -17.28 0.99 0.80
N PRO A 41 -18.22 0.06 0.65
CA PRO A 41 -19.62 0.32 0.92
C PRO A 41 -19.84 0.72 2.39
N ASN A 42 -21.01 1.27 2.71
CA ASN A 42 -21.34 1.71 4.08
C ASN A 42 -21.30 0.57 5.12
N THR A 43 -21.31 -0.68 4.67
CA THR A 43 -21.11 -1.88 5.51
C THR A 43 -19.65 -2.17 5.82
N SER A 44 -18.72 -1.52 5.12
CA SER A 44 -17.30 -1.56 5.50
C SER A 44 -17.06 -0.74 6.76
N PRO A 45 -16.07 -1.11 7.59
CA PRO A 45 -15.67 -0.26 8.70
C PRO A 45 -15.21 1.12 8.20
N PRO A 46 -15.42 2.20 8.96
CA PRO A 46 -14.99 3.54 8.58
C PRO A 46 -13.47 3.69 8.60
N GLN A 47 -12.78 2.84 9.35
CA GLN A 47 -11.33 2.75 9.47
C GLN A 47 -10.94 1.28 9.61
N ILE A 48 -9.78 0.92 9.05
CA ILE A 48 -9.17 -0.39 9.23
C ILE A 48 -8.02 -0.22 10.21
N ASP A 49 -8.16 -0.80 11.39
CA ASP A 49 -7.24 -0.67 12.52
C ASP A 49 -6.68 -2.01 13.02
N GLY A 50 -7.06 -3.12 12.38
CA GLY A 50 -6.58 -4.44 12.72
C GLY A 50 -7.08 -5.54 11.80
N GLN A 51 -6.82 -6.78 12.17
CA GLN A 51 -7.18 -7.95 11.37
C GLN A 51 -8.69 -8.13 11.24
N GLU A 52 -9.44 -7.91 12.31
CA GLU A 52 -10.91 -8.06 12.31
C GLU A 52 -11.54 -7.08 11.32
N THR A 53 -11.20 -5.80 11.41
CA THR A 53 -11.71 -4.76 10.52
C THR A 53 -11.25 -4.95 9.08
N SER A 54 -10.06 -5.54 8.84
CA SER A 54 -9.62 -5.95 7.51
C SER A 54 -10.51 -7.04 6.90
N VAL A 55 -10.89 -8.05 7.69
CA VAL A 55 -11.80 -9.12 7.27
C VAL A 55 -13.22 -8.59 7.03
N GLN A 56 -13.73 -7.72 7.91
CA GLN A 56 -15.04 -7.08 7.73
C GLN A 56 -15.06 -6.26 6.42
N SER A 57 -14.03 -5.49 6.19
CA SER A 57 -13.83 -4.70 4.98
C SER A 57 -13.82 -5.58 3.72
N MET A 58 -13.05 -6.66 3.72
CA MET A 58 -13.02 -7.61 2.60
C MET A 58 -14.43 -8.18 2.32
N LYS A 59 -15.13 -8.66 3.36
CA LYS A 59 -16.49 -9.20 3.21
C LYS A 59 -17.50 -8.19 2.66
N ALA A 60 -17.31 -6.91 2.95
CA ALA A 60 -18.16 -5.84 2.43
C ALA A 60 -17.80 -5.46 0.97
N CYS A 61 -16.51 -5.37 0.65
CA CYS A 61 -16.05 -4.91 -0.67
C CYS A 61 -16.12 -5.99 -1.76
N LEU A 62 -15.77 -7.24 -1.42
CA LEU A 62 -15.67 -8.32 -2.40
C LEU A 62 -16.95 -8.54 -3.21
N PRO A 63 -18.16 -8.63 -2.62
CA PRO A 63 -19.39 -8.82 -3.40
C PRO A 63 -19.67 -7.68 -4.39
N VAL A 64 -19.29 -6.44 -4.05
CA VAL A 64 -19.49 -5.28 -4.93
C VAL A 64 -18.51 -5.30 -6.09
N LEU A 65 -17.25 -5.64 -5.81
CA LEU A 65 -16.19 -5.72 -6.84
C LEU A 65 -16.39 -6.92 -7.78
N THR A 66 -17.02 -7.97 -7.30
CA THR A 66 -17.33 -9.20 -8.07
C THR A 66 -18.79 -9.28 -8.52
N ASP A 67 -19.53 -8.15 -8.50
CA ASP A 67 -20.90 -8.09 -9.03
C ASP A 67 -20.87 -8.19 -10.58
N ASP A 68 -21.64 -9.13 -11.12
CA ASP A 68 -21.68 -9.49 -12.55
C ASP A 68 -22.86 -8.88 -13.31
N LYS A 69 -23.34 -7.70 -12.90
CA LYS A 69 -24.48 -7.04 -13.57
C LYS A 69 -24.26 -6.92 -15.07
N GLY A 70 -24.46 -8.02 -15.79
CA GLY A 70 -24.55 -8.09 -17.25
C GLY A 70 -23.37 -8.68 -18.00
N SER A 71 -22.76 -9.74 -17.55
CA SER A 71 -21.77 -10.61 -18.23
C SER A 71 -20.28 -10.45 -17.88
N ILE A 72 -19.88 -9.37 -17.22
CA ILE A 72 -18.51 -9.23 -16.68
C ILE A 72 -18.56 -8.69 -15.27
N TYR A 73 -17.68 -9.17 -14.40
CA TYR A 73 -17.53 -8.64 -13.06
C TYR A 73 -17.07 -7.17 -13.07
N TYR A 74 -17.48 -6.39 -12.08
CA TYR A 74 -17.12 -4.98 -12.02
C TYR A 74 -15.61 -4.75 -12.08
N PHE A 75 -14.82 -5.58 -11.38
CA PHE A 75 -13.36 -5.46 -11.37
C PHE A 75 -12.72 -5.71 -12.76
N GLN A 76 -13.38 -6.47 -13.64
CA GLN A 76 -12.87 -6.78 -14.99
C GLN A 76 -12.94 -5.60 -15.97
N LYS A 77 -13.56 -4.49 -15.57
CA LYS A 77 -13.56 -3.25 -16.35
C LYS A 77 -12.21 -2.52 -16.33
N PHE A 78 -11.29 -2.98 -15.48
CA PHE A 78 -9.99 -2.38 -15.27
C PHE A 78 -8.88 -3.35 -15.68
N ASP A 79 -7.71 -2.83 -16.00
CA ASP A 79 -6.52 -3.63 -16.29
C ASP A 79 -5.82 -4.05 -14.99
N GLY A 80 -5.98 -3.26 -13.95
CA GLY A 80 -5.42 -3.56 -12.64
C GLY A 80 -6.13 -2.88 -11.49
N ILE A 81 -5.91 -3.44 -10.30
CA ILE A 81 -6.49 -2.99 -9.03
C ILE A 81 -5.38 -2.81 -8.01
N LEU A 82 -5.35 -1.63 -7.39
CA LEU A 82 -4.53 -1.35 -6.22
C LEU A 82 -5.41 -1.32 -4.97
N ILE A 83 -5.14 -2.19 -4.00
CA ILE A 83 -5.79 -2.14 -2.69
C ILE A 83 -5.03 -1.18 -1.78
N ALA A 84 -5.60 0.00 -1.57
CA ALA A 84 -4.97 1.13 -0.87
C ALA A 84 -5.12 1.02 0.66
N CYS A 85 -4.70 -0.11 1.22
CA CYS A 85 -4.55 -0.35 2.65
C CYS A 85 -3.18 -0.98 2.89
N PHE A 86 -2.37 -0.36 3.77
CA PHE A 86 -1.05 -0.88 4.08
C PHE A 86 -1.14 -1.96 5.16
N SER A 87 -1.47 -3.16 4.73
CA SER A 87 -1.56 -4.38 5.55
C SER A 87 -1.54 -5.60 4.61
N ASP A 88 -1.44 -6.79 5.18
CA ASP A 88 -1.77 -8.03 4.45
C ASP A 88 -3.31 -8.15 4.37
N HIS A 89 -3.88 -7.28 3.52
CA HIS A 89 -5.33 -7.15 3.41
C HIS A 89 -5.94 -8.32 2.65
N PRO A 90 -6.89 -9.10 3.24
CA PRO A 90 -7.41 -10.33 2.63
C PRO A 90 -8.09 -10.09 1.28
N LEU A 91 -8.61 -8.90 1.00
CA LEU A 91 -9.20 -8.55 -0.29
C LEU A 91 -8.22 -8.73 -1.47
N VAL A 92 -6.91 -8.59 -1.23
CA VAL A 92 -5.89 -8.80 -2.28
C VAL A 92 -5.89 -10.25 -2.74
N THR A 93 -5.86 -11.19 -1.80
CA THR A 93 -5.85 -12.63 -2.10
C THR A 93 -7.16 -13.06 -2.72
N GLU A 94 -8.30 -12.65 -2.14
CA GLU A 94 -9.61 -13.00 -2.65
C GLU A 94 -9.84 -12.53 -4.10
N LEU A 95 -9.45 -11.30 -4.43
CA LEU A 95 -9.57 -10.80 -5.81
C LEU A 95 -8.61 -11.50 -6.77
N LYS A 96 -7.40 -11.86 -6.34
CA LYS A 96 -6.48 -12.67 -7.15
C LYS A 96 -7.08 -14.05 -7.45
N ASP A 97 -7.69 -14.69 -6.46
CA ASP A 97 -8.31 -16.01 -6.61
C ASP A 97 -9.54 -15.96 -7.54
N VAL A 98 -10.38 -14.93 -7.41
CA VAL A 98 -11.50 -14.72 -8.34
C VAL A 98 -10.98 -14.46 -9.76
N ALA A 99 -9.99 -13.57 -9.92
CA ALA A 99 -9.41 -13.28 -11.24
C ALA A 99 -8.82 -14.55 -11.90
N ALA A 100 -8.16 -15.41 -11.13
CA ALA A 100 -7.61 -16.67 -11.62
C ALA A 100 -8.71 -17.66 -12.06
N LYS A 101 -9.78 -17.81 -11.26
CA LYS A 101 -10.93 -18.66 -11.61
C LYS A 101 -11.61 -18.22 -12.90
N GLU A 102 -11.77 -16.92 -13.06
CA GLU A 102 -12.40 -16.31 -14.22
C GLU A 102 -11.45 -16.14 -15.42
N LYS A 103 -10.21 -16.65 -15.30
CA LYS A 103 -9.15 -16.49 -16.32
C LYS A 103 -8.98 -15.04 -16.78
N SER A 104 -9.17 -14.12 -15.85
CA SER A 104 -9.04 -12.68 -16.07
C SER A 104 -7.57 -12.25 -16.07
N ASN A 105 -7.23 -11.30 -16.93
CA ASN A 105 -5.88 -10.72 -16.98
C ASN A 105 -5.71 -9.50 -16.04
N VAL A 106 -6.67 -9.24 -15.17
CA VAL A 106 -6.60 -8.12 -14.23
C VAL A 106 -5.51 -8.38 -13.21
N SER A 107 -4.57 -7.46 -13.10
CA SER A 107 -3.50 -7.51 -12.09
C SER A 107 -4.02 -6.92 -10.77
N VAL A 108 -3.79 -7.60 -9.64
CA VAL A 108 -4.19 -7.12 -8.31
C VAL A 108 -2.95 -6.97 -7.44
N VAL A 109 -2.75 -5.78 -6.85
CA VAL A 109 -1.60 -5.46 -6.01
C VAL A 109 -2.06 -4.86 -4.68
N GLY A 110 -1.44 -5.26 -3.58
CA GLY A 110 -1.57 -4.65 -2.26
C GLY A 110 -0.35 -3.79 -1.93
N LEU A 111 -0.53 -2.75 -1.10
CA LEU A 111 0.55 -1.83 -0.75
C LEU A 111 1.69 -2.50 0.03
N LEU A 112 1.38 -3.43 0.94
CA LEU A 112 2.40 -4.18 1.68
C LEU A 112 3.22 -5.05 0.71
N ASP A 113 2.54 -5.81 -0.16
CA ASP A 113 3.19 -6.74 -1.09
C ASP A 113 4.17 -6.00 -2.01
N SER A 114 3.71 -4.93 -2.66
CA SER A 114 4.53 -4.15 -3.59
C SER A 114 5.74 -3.53 -2.90
N SER A 115 5.55 -2.95 -1.71
CA SER A 115 6.62 -2.31 -0.97
C SER A 115 7.71 -3.29 -0.52
N ILE A 116 7.32 -4.44 0.03
CA ILE A 116 8.27 -5.47 0.47
C ILE A 116 9.05 -6.05 -0.72
N GLN A 117 8.36 -6.35 -1.82
CA GLN A 117 9.03 -6.87 -3.03
C GLN A 117 9.97 -5.84 -3.66
N TYR A 118 9.60 -4.55 -3.66
CA TYR A 118 10.49 -3.49 -4.10
C TYR A 118 11.77 -3.43 -3.27
N CYS A 119 11.66 -3.44 -1.94
CA CYS A 119 12.82 -3.46 -1.05
C CYS A 119 13.73 -4.65 -1.28
N ASN A 120 13.14 -5.83 -1.52
CA ASN A 120 13.89 -7.04 -1.84
C ASN A 120 14.66 -6.91 -3.17
N LEU A 121 14.04 -6.33 -4.20
CA LEU A 121 14.70 -6.06 -5.49
C LEU A 121 15.85 -5.06 -5.37
N VAL A 122 15.70 -4.04 -4.50
CA VAL A 122 16.76 -3.06 -4.22
C VAL A 122 17.92 -3.70 -3.45
N GLY A 123 17.66 -4.70 -2.60
CA GLY A 123 18.68 -5.45 -1.85
C GLY A 123 19.34 -4.66 -0.72
N ARG A 124 18.61 -3.71 -0.10
CA ARG A 124 19.09 -2.88 1.02
C ARG A 124 18.25 -3.11 2.27
N ASN A 125 18.83 -2.90 3.45
CA ASN A 125 18.16 -3.00 4.73
C ASN A 125 16.92 -2.11 4.79
N PHE A 126 15.77 -2.65 5.21
CA PHE A 126 14.54 -1.89 5.26
C PHE A 126 13.71 -2.13 6.52
N SER A 127 12.99 -1.12 6.93
CA SER A 127 12.01 -1.15 8.01
C SER A 127 10.73 -0.42 7.61
N ILE A 128 9.69 -0.61 8.40
CA ILE A 128 8.42 0.10 8.23
C ILE A 128 8.31 1.15 9.35
N ILE A 129 7.82 2.35 9.01
CA ILE A 129 7.24 3.27 9.98
C ILE A 129 5.73 3.32 9.80
N THR A 130 4.97 3.14 10.89
CA THR A 130 3.50 3.13 10.88
C THR A 130 2.91 4.17 11.85
N SER A 131 1.59 4.33 11.86
CA SER A 131 0.88 5.24 12.75
C SER A 131 0.92 4.77 14.20
N ASN A 132 -0.01 3.95 14.60
CA ASN A 132 -0.16 3.48 15.98
C ASN A 132 0.65 2.21 16.24
N LYS A 133 1.00 1.98 17.50
CA LYS A 133 1.80 0.82 17.93
C LYS A 133 1.08 -0.53 17.80
N GLU A 134 -0.25 -0.54 17.77
CA GLU A 134 -1.05 -1.74 17.54
C GLU A 134 -0.71 -2.43 16.20
N TRP A 135 -0.25 -1.66 15.20
CA TRP A 135 0.18 -2.18 13.92
C TRP A 135 1.53 -2.90 13.95
N ILE A 136 2.39 -2.64 14.94
CA ILE A 136 3.73 -3.26 15.01
C ILE A 136 3.65 -4.79 14.98
N PRO A 137 2.95 -5.46 15.91
CA PRO A 137 2.87 -6.92 15.90
C PRO A 137 2.15 -7.46 14.65
N ILE A 138 1.14 -6.77 14.14
CA ILE A 138 0.36 -7.19 12.97
C ILE A 138 1.25 -7.18 11.72
N LEU A 139 1.96 -6.08 11.46
CA LEU A 139 2.84 -5.96 10.30
C LEU A 139 4.04 -6.90 10.39
N ASN A 140 4.66 -7.02 11.57
CA ASN A 140 5.76 -7.95 11.77
C ASN A 140 5.33 -9.40 11.53
N ALA A 141 4.15 -9.81 12.03
CA ALA A 141 3.60 -11.14 11.80
C ALA A 141 3.28 -11.37 10.30
N SER A 142 2.73 -10.38 9.61
CA SER A 142 2.45 -10.46 8.17
C SER A 142 3.74 -10.62 7.36
N VAL A 143 4.77 -9.82 7.65
CA VAL A 143 6.07 -9.95 6.96
C VAL A 143 6.70 -11.31 7.26
N GLN A 144 6.70 -11.75 8.52
CA GLN A 144 7.25 -13.03 8.92
C GLN A 144 6.58 -14.19 8.21
N SER A 145 5.24 -14.26 8.24
CA SER A 145 4.49 -15.40 7.70
C SER A 145 4.50 -15.44 6.18
N LYS A 146 4.34 -14.30 5.53
CA LYS A 146 4.13 -14.23 4.07
C LYS A 146 5.43 -14.19 3.27
N PHE A 147 6.46 -13.52 3.77
CA PHE A 147 7.68 -13.27 3.01
C PHE A 147 8.90 -14.01 3.54
N LEU A 148 9.10 -14.05 4.87
CA LEU A 148 10.30 -14.65 5.45
C LEU A 148 10.21 -16.19 5.55
N THR A 149 9.05 -16.72 5.95
CA THR A 149 8.88 -18.18 6.12
C THR A 149 8.99 -18.92 4.78
N GLY A 150 8.50 -18.30 3.69
CA GLY A 150 8.60 -18.85 2.33
C GLY A 150 9.93 -18.57 1.61
N ASN A 151 10.92 -17.96 2.28
CA ASN A 151 12.15 -17.48 1.65
C ASN A 151 11.93 -16.63 0.39
N THR A 152 10.82 -15.87 0.36
CA THR A 152 10.46 -15.02 -0.79
C THR A 152 11.29 -13.75 -0.84
N ILE A 153 11.86 -13.34 0.31
CA ILE A 153 12.80 -12.24 0.44
C ILE A 153 13.99 -12.64 1.29
N ASP A 154 15.11 -11.92 1.13
CA ASP A 154 16.26 -12.07 2.04
C ASP A 154 15.87 -11.56 3.44
N LYS A 155 15.80 -12.49 4.40
CA LYS A 155 15.44 -12.19 5.80
C LYS A 155 16.40 -11.23 6.50
N ASN A 156 17.64 -11.12 6.02
CA ASN A 156 18.64 -10.22 6.60
C ASN A 156 18.33 -8.75 6.29
N LEU A 157 17.59 -8.47 5.23
CA LEU A 157 17.20 -7.12 4.84
C LEU A 157 16.08 -6.54 5.72
N TRP A 158 15.19 -7.39 6.26
CA TRP A 158 14.09 -6.98 7.10
C TRP A 158 14.53 -6.62 8.52
N LYS A 159 14.22 -5.41 8.97
CA LYS A 159 14.68 -4.88 10.27
C LYS A 159 13.56 -4.68 11.29
N GLY A 160 12.31 -4.65 10.89
CA GLY A 160 11.17 -4.51 11.79
C GLY A 160 10.27 -3.32 11.51
N THR A 161 9.25 -3.16 12.35
CA THR A 161 8.28 -2.07 12.28
C THR A 161 8.43 -1.13 13.47
N VAL A 162 8.39 0.18 13.20
CA VAL A 162 8.38 1.27 14.17
C VAL A 162 7.04 2.00 14.09
N SER A 163 6.55 2.55 15.18
CA SER A 163 5.34 3.38 15.24
C SER A 163 5.68 4.81 15.64
N THR A 164 4.95 5.77 15.06
CA THR A 164 4.95 7.15 15.54
C THR A 164 4.08 7.34 16.77
N ASP A 165 3.19 6.40 17.06
CA ASP A 165 2.12 6.48 18.06
C ASP A 165 1.17 7.68 17.83
N LEU A 166 1.08 8.15 16.58
CA LEU A 166 0.17 9.21 16.15
C LEU A 166 -1.02 8.62 15.41
N GLN A 167 -2.18 9.25 15.54
CA GLN A 167 -3.36 8.91 14.75
C GLN A 167 -3.13 9.27 13.26
N VAL A 168 -3.77 8.53 12.36
CA VAL A 168 -3.58 8.67 10.90
C VAL A 168 -3.71 10.12 10.43
N LEU A 169 -4.73 10.85 10.89
CA LEU A 169 -4.96 12.25 10.51
C LEU A 169 -3.90 13.20 11.07
N ALA A 170 -3.29 12.87 12.21
CA ALA A 170 -2.23 13.68 12.81
C ALA A 170 -0.89 13.60 12.05
N LEU A 171 -0.68 12.54 11.25
CA LEU A 171 0.55 12.38 10.46
C LEU A 171 0.73 13.49 9.41
N HIS A 172 -0.35 14.06 8.89
CA HIS A 172 -0.30 15.16 7.92
C HIS A 172 -0.03 16.53 8.56
N SER A 173 -0.16 16.66 9.90
CA SER A 173 0.04 17.95 10.54
C SER A 173 1.51 18.40 10.43
N PRO A 174 1.78 19.63 9.94
CA PRO A 174 3.14 20.17 9.89
C PRO A 174 3.84 20.17 11.26
N ASP A 175 3.07 20.32 12.35
CA ASP A 175 3.59 20.35 13.71
C ASP A 175 4.20 19.02 14.14
N ASN A 176 3.73 17.91 13.58
CA ASN A 176 4.20 16.57 13.91
C ASN A 176 5.38 16.11 13.03
N PHE A 177 5.75 16.87 11.98
CA PHE A 177 6.82 16.47 11.06
C PHE A 177 8.16 16.29 11.77
N GLN A 178 8.51 17.18 12.71
CA GLN A 178 9.78 17.07 13.44
C GLN A 178 9.79 15.83 14.35
N GLN A 179 8.69 15.54 15.06
CA GLN A 179 8.54 14.33 15.86
C GLN A 179 8.69 13.06 15.02
N ILE A 180 8.02 13.00 13.87
CA ILE A 180 8.14 11.87 12.93
C ILE A 180 9.59 11.69 12.48
N ALA A 181 10.26 12.78 12.11
CA ALA A 181 11.63 12.72 11.65
C ALA A 181 12.61 12.27 12.76
N ASP A 182 12.39 12.68 14.02
CA ASP A 182 13.23 12.27 15.13
C ASP A 182 13.03 10.77 15.46
N ILE A 183 11.80 10.27 15.42
CA ILE A 183 11.51 8.84 15.56
C ILE A 183 12.18 8.03 14.43
N ILE A 184 12.09 8.48 13.19
CA ILE A 184 12.76 7.82 12.04
C ILE A 184 14.28 7.76 12.30
N ARG A 185 14.90 8.88 12.69
CA ARG A 185 16.34 8.94 12.96
C ARG A 185 16.76 7.97 14.02
N ASP A 186 16.08 7.97 15.16
CA ASP A 186 16.51 7.24 16.34
C ASP A 186 16.13 5.76 16.26
N GLU A 187 14.93 5.42 15.79
CA GLU A 187 14.45 4.06 15.77
C GLU A 187 14.75 3.36 14.42
N ASN A 188 14.33 3.93 13.27
CA ASN A 188 14.53 3.24 12.00
C ASN A 188 16.00 3.26 11.54
N LEU A 189 16.68 4.41 11.60
CA LEU A 189 18.03 4.53 11.07
C LEU A 189 19.09 4.06 12.06
N ARG A 190 19.11 4.59 13.29
CA ARG A 190 20.17 4.28 14.25
C ARG A 190 20.01 2.91 14.90
N LYS A 191 18.80 2.54 15.32
CA LYS A 191 18.56 1.31 16.07
C LYS A 191 18.33 0.10 15.17
N LEU A 192 17.57 0.27 14.08
CA LEU A 192 17.26 -0.80 13.13
C LEU A 192 18.23 -0.85 11.94
N ASP A 193 19.17 0.09 11.81
CA ASP A 193 20.15 0.15 10.73
C ASP A 193 19.47 0.06 9.33
N SER A 194 18.40 0.82 9.16
CA SER A 194 17.60 0.78 7.93
C SER A 194 18.12 1.79 6.91
N GLU A 195 18.29 1.36 5.69
CA GLU A 195 18.64 2.20 4.54
C GLU A 195 17.41 2.61 3.73
N ILE A 196 16.32 1.82 3.84
CA ILE A 196 15.02 2.12 3.27
C ILE A 196 13.99 2.18 4.41
N VAL A 197 13.18 3.24 4.42
CA VAL A 197 12.05 3.38 5.35
C VAL A 197 10.76 3.40 4.56
N ILE A 198 9.95 2.34 4.73
CA ILE A 198 8.63 2.23 4.12
C ILE A 198 7.65 3.08 4.94
N LEU A 199 6.96 4.02 4.28
CA LEU A 199 5.93 4.87 4.87
C LEU A 199 4.61 4.10 4.95
N GLY A 200 4.48 3.25 5.96
CA GLY A 200 3.47 2.20 6.10
C GLY A 200 2.12 2.66 6.62
N CYS A 201 1.66 3.83 6.21
CA CYS A 201 0.32 4.32 6.47
C CYS A 201 -0.03 5.39 5.44
N ALA A 202 -1.28 5.44 4.97
CA ALA A 202 -1.75 6.48 4.07
C ALA A 202 -1.56 7.91 4.62
N GLY A 203 -1.52 8.05 5.95
CA GLY A 203 -1.23 9.33 6.60
C GLY A 203 0.18 9.88 6.37
N PHE A 204 1.12 9.11 5.85
CA PHE A 204 2.45 9.61 5.44
C PHE A 204 2.49 10.11 3.99
N SER A 205 1.42 9.95 3.24
CA SER A 205 1.39 10.32 1.83
C SER A 205 1.79 11.78 1.63
N GLY A 206 2.70 12.03 0.67
CA GLY A 206 3.25 13.34 0.42
C GLY A 206 4.37 13.81 1.36
N LEU A 207 4.75 13.02 2.39
CA LEU A 207 5.90 13.33 3.24
C LEU A 207 7.24 12.85 2.66
N GLN A 208 7.22 11.94 1.70
CA GLN A 208 8.42 11.32 1.12
C GLN A 208 9.49 12.34 0.74
N ASN A 209 9.15 13.34 -0.07
CA ASN A 209 10.11 14.34 -0.55
C ASN A 209 10.69 15.21 0.59
N LYS A 210 9.86 15.54 1.58
CA LYS A 210 10.31 16.31 2.76
C LYS A 210 11.29 15.49 3.61
N LEU A 211 10.99 14.20 3.81
CA LEU A 211 11.85 13.28 4.53
C LEU A 211 13.15 13.01 3.77
N ALA A 212 13.07 12.74 2.47
CA ALA A 212 14.26 12.55 1.63
C ALA A 212 15.20 13.76 1.68
N LYS A 213 14.67 14.98 1.61
CA LYS A 213 15.47 16.20 1.76
C LYS A 213 16.10 16.34 3.16
N LYS A 214 15.33 15.98 4.20
CA LYS A 214 15.81 16.08 5.60
C LYS A 214 16.94 15.09 5.90
N PHE A 215 16.89 13.92 5.28
CA PHE A 215 17.85 12.80 5.46
C PHE A 215 18.77 12.60 4.24
N GLU A 216 19.00 13.67 3.47
CA GLU A 216 19.84 13.62 2.25
C GLU A 216 21.26 13.14 2.54
N LYS A 217 21.83 13.55 3.68
CA LYS A 217 23.19 13.18 4.09
C LYS A 217 23.33 11.71 4.48
N GLU A 218 22.28 11.13 5.01
CA GLU A 218 22.20 9.72 5.41
C GLU A 218 22.00 8.79 4.19
N GLY A 219 21.58 9.34 3.04
CA GLY A 219 21.31 8.57 1.83
C GLY A 219 20.12 7.60 1.98
N THR A 220 19.22 7.88 2.90
CA THR A 220 18.04 7.06 3.20
C THR A 220 17.01 7.19 2.09
N LEU A 221 16.51 6.04 1.60
CA LEU A 221 15.38 5.99 0.69
C LEU A 221 14.07 5.92 1.48
N PHE A 222 13.17 6.86 1.22
CA PHE A 222 11.81 6.84 1.76
C PHE A 222 10.85 6.33 0.72
N LEU A 223 10.07 5.30 1.05
CA LEU A 223 9.19 4.61 0.12
C LEU A 223 7.74 5.05 0.36
N ASP A 224 7.17 5.85 -0.56
CA ASP A 224 5.73 6.07 -0.60
C ASP A 224 5.06 4.82 -1.18
N THR A 225 4.22 4.18 -0.38
CA THR A 225 3.65 2.87 -0.69
C THR A 225 2.62 2.92 -1.82
N ILE A 226 1.95 4.07 -1.98
CA ILE A 226 0.96 4.28 -3.04
C ILE A 226 1.67 4.45 -4.38
N GLU A 227 2.70 5.30 -4.43
CA GLU A 227 3.50 5.55 -5.62
C GLU A 227 4.14 4.26 -6.12
N VAL A 228 4.85 3.54 -5.25
CA VAL A 228 5.47 2.26 -5.61
C VAL A 228 4.46 1.21 -6.02
N GLY A 229 3.33 1.11 -5.32
CA GLY A 229 2.25 0.18 -5.68
C GLY A 229 1.69 0.44 -7.07
N LEU A 230 1.47 1.70 -7.43
CA LEU A 230 0.99 2.10 -8.75
C LEU A 230 2.02 1.85 -9.85
N GLU A 231 3.28 2.22 -9.65
CA GLU A 231 4.34 2.02 -10.63
C GLU A 231 4.58 0.53 -10.94
N ILE A 232 4.58 -0.32 -9.91
CA ILE A 232 4.67 -1.77 -10.07
C ILE A 232 3.45 -2.29 -10.84
N LEU A 233 2.24 -1.87 -10.47
CA LEU A 233 1.00 -2.30 -11.12
C LEU A 233 0.99 -1.90 -12.60
N ILE A 234 1.34 -0.64 -12.91
CA ILE A 234 1.44 -0.14 -14.30
C ILE A 234 2.43 -0.98 -15.11
N THR A 235 3.60 -1.28 -14.54
CA THR A 235 4.63 -2.09 -15.19
C THR A 235 4.13 -3.50 -15.47
N MET A 236 3.48 -4.15 -14.50
CA MET A 236 2.87 -5.48 -14.67
C MET A 236 1.84 -5.50 -15.80
N ILE A 237 0.95 -4.51 -15.83
CA ILE A 237 -0.09 -4.40 -16.87
C ILE A 237 0.52 -4.21 -18.25
N LYS A 238 1.48 -3.29 -18.38
CA LYS A 238 2.18 -3.04 -19.65
C LYS A 238 2.86 -4.31 -20.17
N PHE A 239 3.51 -5.07 -19.28
CA PHE A 239 4.15 -6.33 -19.64
C PHE A 239 3.13 -7.38 -20.12
N VAL A 240 2.02 -7.58 -19.39
CA VAL A 240 0.96 -8.51 -19.80
C VAL A 240 0.36 -8.14 -21.18
N ARG A 241 0.14 -6.83 -21.41
CA ARG A 241 -0.38 -6.35 -22.70
C ARG A 241 0.60 -6.55 -23.86
N SER A 242 1.90 -6.50 -23.61
CA SER A 242 2.93 -6.70 -24.65
C SER A 242 3.01 -8.17 -25.15
N GLN A 243 2.38 -9.10 -24.44
CA GLN A 243 2.35 -10.54 -24.80
C GLN A 243 1.12 -10.91 -25.67
N LYS A 244 0.25 -9.96 -25.96
CA LYS A 244 -0.95 -10.14 -26.80
C LYS A 244 -0.79 -9.42 -28.13
#